data_1857087f59fff5c49da9b1f2fabbaf03
#
_entry.id   1857087f59fff5c49da9b1f2fabbaf03
#
_cell.length_a   1.000
_cell.length_b   1.000
_cell.length_c   1.000
_cell.angle_alpha   90.00
_cell.angle_beta   90.00
_cell.angle_gamma   90.00
#
_symmetry.space_group_name_H-M   'P 1'
#
loop_
_entity.id
_entity.type
_entity.pdbx_description
1 polymer ?
#
loop_
_entity_poly.entity_id
_entity_poly.type
_entity_poly.pdbx_seq_one_letter_code
_entity_poly.pdbx_strand_id
1 'polypeptide(L)'
;MNVQSKPNKLIKGTTGDWEVVIGMEVHAQVTSKSKLFSGASTEFGGEPNSHVSLVDAAMPGMLPVINEECVKQAIRTGLGLKAKINLKSVFDRKNYFYPDLPQGYQISQYKSPIVGEGEVIVDFEGGEAITIGIERLHLEQDAGKSLHERHPTLSYVDLNRSGVALMEIVSKPDLRSAEEAKAFIGKLRSILRYLGTCDGNMEEGSLRADVNVSVRKPGAALGTRCEIKNVNSIRFIGQAIEHEARRQIEIIEDGGTIDQETRLFDSGKGETRSMRTKEEAHDYRYFPDPDLLPLEFDTAYVDALKAHLPELPDEKKARFMRDFALSPYDAGVLVAERETADYFEAVAKGRDAKLAVNWVINELFGRLNKVGKDITSSPVSPDQLGSLVELITDGTISGKIAKDLFEIVWSEGGDPRAIVAQRGMKQVTDVGAIEKTVDEIIAKHPDKVADTKSNPKAIGWFVGQVMEASGGKASPQVVNEILKKKLRL
;
A
#
# COMPACT_ATOMS: atom_id res chain seq x y z
N MET A 1 9.67 -22.38 -0.31
CA MET A 1 10.69 -21.45 0.24
C MET A 1 10.91 -21.81 1.69
N ASN A 2 12.16 -22.01 2.13
CA ASN A 2 12.45 -22.22 3.56
C ASN A 2 12.23 -20.89 4.27
N VAL A 3 11.20 -20.81 5.09
CA VAL A 3 10.97 -19.69 6.01
C VAL A 3 12.04 -19.79 7.11
N GLN A 4 13.18 -19.16 6.88
CA GLN A 4 14.13 -18.93 7.97
C GLN A 4 13.63 -17.72 8.73
N SER A 5 13.31 -17.89 10.00
CA SER A 5 13.00 -16.77 10.88
C SER A 5 14.18 -15.81 10.91
N LYS A 6 13.92 -14.54 10.55
CA LYS A 6 14.88 -13.45 10.74
C LYS A 6 15.36 -13.46 12.20
N PRO A 7 16.65 -13.24 12.49
CA PRO A 7 17.05 -13.01 13.87
C PRO A 7 16.24 -11.81 14.39
N ASN A 8 15.43 -12.06 15.43
CA ASN A 8 14.59 -11.04 16.05
C ASN A 8 15.43 -9.78 16.29
N LYS A 9 14.96 -8.64 15.81
CA LYS A 9 15.62 -7.35 16.04
C LYS A 9 15.39 -6.96 17.50
N LEU A 10 16.29 -7.41 18.37
CA LEU A 10 16.19 -7.18 19.79
C LEU A 10 16.48 -5.70 20.12
N ILE A 11 15.74 -5.17 21.07
CA ILE A 11 15.98 -3.81 21.61
C ILE A 11 16.93 -3.94 22.79
N LYS A 12 18.05 -3.22 22.74
CA LYS A 12 19.01 -3.19 23.83
C LYS A 12 18.49 -2.33 24.98
N GLY A 13 18.36 -2.92 26.14
CA GLY A 13 18.12 -2.24 27.41
C GLY A 13 19.38 -2.28 28.30
N THR A 14 19.28 -1.70 29.50
CA THR A 14 20.35 -1.68 30.51
C THR A 14 20.56 -3.05 31.16
N THR A 15 19.51 -3.86 31.26
CA THR A 15 19.51 -5.21 31.86
C THR A 15 19.61 -6.31 30.81
N GLY A 16 19.96 -6.00 29.56
CA GLY A 16 20.12 -6.93 28.45
C GLY A 16 19.09 -6.72 27.33
N ASP A 17 19.01 -7.68 26.42
CA ASP A 17 18.16 -7.59 25.24
C ASP A 17 16.69 -7.83 25.54
N TRP A 18 15.82 -7.15 24.79
CA TRP A 18 14.37 -7.25 24.86
C TRP A 18 13.77 -7.59 23.51
N GLU A 19 12.72 -8.39 23.52
CA GLU A 19 11.89 -8.69 22.35
C GLU A 19 10.58 -7.91 22.46
N VAL A 20 10.25 -7.16 21.40
CA VAL A 20 8.91 -6.56 21.26
C VAL A 20 7.96 -7.57 20.63
N VAL A 21 6.73 -7.62 21.13
CA VAL A 21 5.65 -8.46 20.60
C VAL A 21 4.46 -7.59 20.25
N ILE A 22 4.03 -7.68 18.99
CA ILE A 22 3.04 -6.79 18.43
C ILE A 22 1.90 -7.62 17.81
N GLY A 23 0.67 -7.23 18.11
CA GLY A 23 -0.55 -7.62 17.41
C GLY A 23 -1.25 -6.38 16.88
N MET A 24 -2.06 -6.53 15.84
CA MET A 24 -2.78 -5.42 15.21
C MET A 24 -4.26 -5.77 15.03
N GLU A 25 -5.10 -4.78 15.28
CA GLU A 25 -6.53 -4.80 14.96
C GLU A 25 -6.77 -3.78 13.86
N VAL A 26 -7.16 -4.25 12.68
CA VAL A 26 -7.29 -3.39 11.50
C VAL A 26 -8.75 -3.29 11.10
N HIS A 27 -9.29 -2.07 11.16
CA HIS A 27 -10.65 -1.76 10.76
C HIS A 27 -10.66 -1.25 9.31
N ALA A 28 -11.33 -1.97 8.43
CA ALA A 28 -11.45 -1.64 7.02
C ALA A 28 -12.92 -1.41 6.66
N GLN A 29 -13.27 -0.19 6.22
CA GLN A 29 -14.61 0.09 5.72
C GLN A 29 -14.86 -0.70 4.45
N VAL A 30 -15.98 -1.41 4.43
CA VAL A 30 -16.38 -2.24 3.29
C VAL A 30 -16.80 -1.36 2.12
N THR A 31 -16.25 -1.64 0.95
CA THR A 31 -16.71 -1.01 -0.30
C THR A 31 -18.11 -1.49 -0.65
N SER A 32 -19.10 -0.69 -0.33
CA SER A 32 -20.52 -0.90 -0.63
C SER A 32 -21.20 0.46 -0.84
N LYS A 33 -22.23 0.51 -1.67
CA LYS A 33 -23.01 1.75 -1.91
C LYS A 33 -23.97 2.08 -0.79
N SER A 34 -24.29 1.09 0.05
CA SER A 34 -25.20 1.24 1.18
C SER A 34 -24.60 0.60 2.43
N LYS A 35 -25.09 1.00 3.58
CA LYS A 35 -24.60 0.60 4.91
C LYS A 35 -24.88 -0.87 5.21
N LEU A 36 -24.34 -1.36 6.34
CA LEU A 36 -24.44 -2.77 6.72
C LEU A 36 -25.88 -3.24 6.96
N PHE A 37 -26.71 -2.39 7.56
CA PHE A 37 -28.07 -2.75 7.95
C PHE A 37 -29.14 -1.78 7.46
N SER A 38 -28.79 -0.86 6.56
CA SER A 38 -29.71 0.11 5.99
C SER A 38 -29.36 0.48 4.56
N GLY A 39 -30.29 1.09 3.85
CA GLY A 39 -30.08 1.58 2.48
C GLY A 39 -29.43 2.95 2.38
N ALA A 40 -29.01 3.58 3.48
CA ALA A 40 -28.36 4.88 3.46
C ALA A 40 -27.01 4.82 2.74
N SER A 41 -26.61 5.93 2.10
CA SER A 41 -25.36 6.04 1.35
C SER A 41 -24.14 5.91 2.26
N THR A 42 -23.07 5.32 1.72
CA THR A 42 -21.73 5.26 2.35
C THR A 42 -20.76 6.29 1.77
N GLU A 43 -21.23 7.17 0.88
CA GLU A 43 -20.40 8.17 0.21
C GLU A 43 -19.76 9.12 1.23
N PHE A 44 -18.44 9.33 1.08
CA PHE A 44 -17.66 10.21 1.94
C PHE A 44 -17.90 11.69 1.58
N GLY A 45 -17.86 12.59 2.59
CA GLY A 45 -17.88 14.05 2.37
C GLY A 45 -19.26 14.66 2.19
N GLY A 46 -20.36 13.93 2.44
CA GLY A 46 -21.70 14.49 2.46
C GLY A 46 -21.91 15.49 3.61
N GLU A 47 -22.94 16.36 3.48
CA GLU A 47 -23.35 17.26 4.56
C GLU A 47 -23.66 16.48 5.85
N PRO A 48 -23.35 17.00 7.04
CA PRO A 48 -23.60 16.29 8.28
C PRO A 48 -25.03 15.77 8.40
N ASN A 49 -25.18 14.49 8.75
CA ASN A 49 -26.46 13.79 8.89
C ASN A 49 -27.31 13.69 7.62
N SER A 50 -26.72 13.84 6.42
CA SER A 50 -27.42 13.66 5.15
C SER A 50 -27.51 12.20 4.71
N HIS A 51 -26.60 11.34 5.17
CA HIS A 51 -26.52 9.91 4.86
C HIS A 51 -26.97 9.05 6.06
N VAL A 52 -28.17 9.33 6.60
CA VAL A 52 -28.68 8.68 7.81
C VAL A 52 -30.07 8.12 7.55
N SER A 53 -30.22 6.82 7.80
CA SER A 53 -31.54 6.20 7.83
C SER A 53 -32.14 6.21 9.24
N LEU A 54 -33.41 5.84 9.35
CA LEU A 54 -34.06 5.71 10.66
C LEU A 54 -33.46 4.58 11.51
N VAL A 55 -32.89 3.56 10.86
CA VAL A 55 -32.12 2.48 11.53
C VAL A 55 -30.83 3.04 12.10
N ASP A 56 -30.07 3.83 11.32
CA ASP A 56 -28.81 4.43 11.76
C ASP A 56 -29.01 5.43 12.90
N ALA A 57 -30.15 6.12 12.94
CA ALA A 57 -30.55 7.03 14.00
C ALA A 57 -31.20 6.33 15.21
N ALA A 58 -31.28 5.00 15.19
CA ALA A 58 -31.91 4.20 16.25
C ALA A 58 -33.36 4.62 16.59
N MET A 59 -34.14 4.98 15.57
CA MET A 59 -35.52 5.38 15.79
C MET A 59 -36.37 4.18 16.23
N PRO A 60 -37.30 4.38 17.19
CA PRO A 60 -38.12 3.29 17.71
C PRO A 60 -38.87 2.53 16.61
N GLY A 61 -38.83 1.20 16.68
CA GLY A 61 -39.50 0.31 15.74
C GLY A 61 -38.72 0.02 14.45
N MET A 62 -37.55 0.61 14.24
CA MET A 62 -36.70 0.31 13.09
C MET A 62 -35.81 -0.88 13.37
N LEU A 63 -35.78 -1.85 12.44
CA LEU A 63 -35.01 -3.08 12.57
C LEU A 63 -33.91 -3.15 11.52
N PRO A 64 -32.75 -3.75 11.86
CA PRO A 64 -31.64 -3.93 10.92
C PRO A 64 -32.00 -4.96 9.83
N VAL A 65 -31.56 -4.71 8.60
CA VAL A 65 -31.65 -5.66 7.47
C VAL A 65 -30.27 -5.80 6.85
N ILE A 66 -29.73 -7.02 6.88
CA ILE A 66 -28.36 -7.29 6.42
C ILE A 66 -28.17 -6.96 4.93
N ASN A 67 -27.05 -6.31 4.64
CA ASN A 67 -26.61 -6.03 3.27
C ASN A 67 -25.76 -7.21 2.77
N GLU A 68 -26.27 -7.94 1.79
CA GLU A 68 -25.60 -9.08 1.17
C GLU A 68 -24.25 -8.71 0.57
N GLU A 69 -24.09 -7.52 -0.02
CA GLU A 69 -22.81 -7.09 -0.60
C GLU A 69 -21.73 -6.99 0.46
N CYS A 70 -22.03 -6.47 1.65
CA CYS A 70 -21.07 -6.41 2.75
C CYS A 70 -20.61 -7.81 3.19
N VAL A 71 -21.53 -8.78 3.21
CA VAL A 71 -21.22 -10.17 3.52
C VAL A 71 -20.33 -10.79 2.45
N LYS A 72 -20.62 -10.59 1.17
CA LYS A 72 -19.78 -11.03 0.04
C LYS A 72 -18.37 -10.46 0.14
N GLN A 73 -18.24 -9.18 0.43
CA GLN A 73 -16.93 -8.52 0.55
C GLN A 73 -16.11 -9.08 1.72
N ALA A 74 -16.75 -9.37 2.87
CA ALA A 74 -16.08 -10.02 4.00
C ALA A 74 -15.57 -11.43 3.66
N ILE A 75 -16.38 -12.24 2.96
CA ILE A 75 -15.96 -13.58 2.51
C ILE A 75 -14.80 -13.48 1.51
N ARG A 76 -14.89 -12.56 0.53
CA ARG A 76 -13.81 -12.32 -0.44
C ARG A 76 -12.51 -11.90 0.23
N THR A 77 -12.61 -11.04 1.25
CA THR A 77 -11.45 -10.65 2.07
C THR A 77 -10.87 -11.86 2.79
N GLY A 78 -11.69 -12.66 3.45
CA GLY A 78 -11.25 -13.88 4.12
C GLY A 78 -10.54 -14.86 3.17
N LEU A 79 -11.08 -15.06 1.98
CA LEU A 79 -10.44 -15.88 0.94
C LEU A 79 -9.09 -15.32 0.50
N GLY A 80 -8.98 -13.99 0.35
CA GLY A 80 -7.72 -13.32 0.02
C GLY A 80 -6.67 -13.39 1.13
N LEU A 81 -7.11 -13.52 2.38
CA LEU A 81 -6.25 -13.77 3.55
C LEU A 81 -5.97 -15.27 3.77
N LYS A 82 -6.33 -16.14 2.82
CA LYS A 82 -6.22 -17.60 2.91
C LYS A 82 -6.89 -18.17 4.18
N ALA A 83 -7.91 -17.50 4.65
CA ALA A 83 -8.58 -17.81 5.89
C ALA A 83 -9.72 -18.83 5.69
N LYS A 84 -10.06 -19.52 6.76
CA LYS A 84 -11.22 -20.38 6.82
C LYS A 84 -12.50 -19.54 6.84
N ILE A 85 -13.40 -19.76 5.89
CA ILE A 85 -14.74 -19.15 5.93
C ILE A 85 -15.65 -20.01 6.81
N ASN A 86 -16.28 -19.39 7.80
CA ASN A 86 -17.24 -20.07 8.67
C ASN A 86 -18.62 -20.08 7.99
N LEU A 87 -19.12 -21.27 7.69
CA LEU A 87 -20.39 -21.45 6.99
C LEU A 87 -21.62 -21.05 7.82
N LYS A 88 -21.43 -20.84 9.12
CA LYS A 88 -22.43 -20.29 10.02
C LYS A 88 -21.79 -19.17 10.84
N SER A 89 -22.42 -17.99 10.83
CA SER A 89 -21.98 -16.80 11.52
C SER A 89 -23.13 -16.11 12.24
N VAL A 90 -22.86 -15.46 13.36
CA VAL A 90 -23.89 -14.83 14.20
C VAL A 90 -23.48 -13.41 14.52
N PHE A 91 -24.41 -12.48 14.37
CA PHE A 91 -24.24 -11.13 14.88
C PHE A 91 -24.61 -11.06 16.36
N ASP A 92 -23.77 -10.38 17.12
CA ASP A 92 -23.94 -10.13 18.55
C ASP A 92 -24.08 -8.62 18.80
N ARG A 93 -24.74 -8.26 19.91
CA ARG A 93 -24.73 -6.90 20.43
C ARG A 93 -23.56 -6.71 21.37
N LYS A 94 -22.67 -5.76 21.04
CA LYS A 94 -21.58 -5.25 21.90
C LYS A 94 -22.07 -3.99 22.60
N ASN A 95 -22.37 -4.11 23.90
CA ASN A 95 -23.07 -3.05 24.64
C ASN A 95 -22.08 -2.03 25.20
N TYR A 96 -22.17 -0.79 24.73
CA TYR A 96 -21.46 0.38 25.27
C TYR A 96 -22.18 1.67 24.80
N PHE A 97 -21.96 2.76 25.52
CA PHE A 97 -22.70 3.99 25.30
C PHE A 97 -21.78 5.12 24.86
N TYR A 98 -22.04 5.65 23.67
CA TYR A 98 -21.44 6.86 23.14
C TYR A 98 -22.48 7.70 22.40
N PRO A 99 -22.36 9.04 22.39
CA PRO A 99 -23.32 9.92 21.70
C PRO A 99 -23.46 9.62 20.20
N ASP A 100 -22.38 9.15 19.56
CA ASP A 100 -22.32 8.80 18.16
C ASP A 100 -22.70 7.33 17.87
N LEU A 101 -23.21 6.63 18.87
CA LEU A 101 -23.78 5.30 18.78
C LEU A 101 -25.20 5.30 19.36
N PRO A 102 -26.21 5.82 18.64
CA PRO A 102 -27.53 6.15 19.19
C PRO A 102 -28.28 4.97 19.81
N GLN A 103 -28.09 3.76 19.27
CA GLN A 103 -28.74 2.55 19.80
C GLN A 103 -28.18 2.05 21.13
N GLY A 104 -27.03 2.58 21.57
CA GLY A 104 -26.36 2.15 22.82
C GLY A 104 -25.68 0.77 22.76
N TYR A 105 -25.55 0.19 21.57
CA TYR A 105 -24.78 -1.00 21.29
C TYR A 105 -24.27 -0.97 19.85
N GLN A 106 -23.20 -1.71 19.57
CA GLN A 106 -22.71 -1.97 18.24
C GLN A 106 -23.08 -3.39 17.82
N ILE A 107 -23.66 -3.55 16.64
CA ILE A 107 -23.84 -4.88 16.06
C ILE A 107 -22.48 -5.31 15.51
N SER A 108 -21.98 -6.44 16.03
CA SER A 108 -20.66 -6.99 15.76
C SER A 108 -20.73 -8.51 15.73
N GLN A 109 -19.60 -9.21 15.72
CA GLN A 109 -19.54 -10.68 15.78
C GLN A 109 -18.49 -11.08 16.81
N TYR A 110 -18.82 -11.95 17.76
CA TYR A 110 -17.91 -12.34 18.82
C TYR A 110 -17.47 -13.80 18.72
N LYS A 111 -18.36 -14.74 19.10
CA LYS A 111 -18.02 -16.17 19.14
C LYS A 111 -18.06 -16.86 17.78
N SER A 112 -18.82 -16.34 16.85
CA SER A 112 -19.05 -16.93 15.53
C SER A 112 -18.80 -15.93 14.42
N PRO A 113 -17.53 -15.45 14.26
CA PRO A 113 -17.18 -14.53 13.21
C PRO A 113 -17.36 -15.18 11.84
N ILE A 114 -17.54 -14.36 10.82
CA ILE A 114 -17.72 -14.83 9.43
C ILE A 114 -16.44 -15.47 8.88
N VAL A 115 -15.26 -15.02 9.31
CA VAL A 115 -13.95 -15.51 8.88
C VAL A 115 -13.14 -15.93 10.11
N GLY A 116 -12.62 -17.14 10.08
CA GLY A 116 -11.72 -17.69 11.08
C GLY A 116 -10.24 -17.42 10.79
N GLU A 117 -9.39 -18.34 11.22
CA GLU A 117 -7.93 -18.21 11.08
C GLU A 117 -7.49 -18.16 9.63
N GLY A 118 -6.48 -17.34 9.36
CA GLY A 118 -5.84 -17.15 8.08
C GLY A 118 -4.40 -16.68 8.21
N GLU A 119 -3.82 -16.19 7.12
CA GLU A 119 -2.42 -15.74 7.10
C GLU A 119 -2.17 -14.63 6.07
N VAL A 120 -1.16 -13.80 6.35
CA VAL A 120 -0.59 -12.84 5.41
C VAL A 120 0.91 -13.08 5.33
N ILE A 121 1.43 -13.25 4.13
CA ILE A 121 2.86 -13.36 3.87
C ILE A 121 3.40 -11.97 3.58
N VAL A 122 4.42 -11.57 4.33
CA VAL A 122 5.07 -10.25 4.22
C VAL A 122 6.49 -10.45 3.73
N ASP A 123 6.79 -9.87 2.56
CA ASP A 123 8.12 -9.92 1.95
C ASP A 123 8.96 -8.70 2.34
N PHE A 124 10.27 -8.91 2.50
CA PHE A 124 11.26 -7.86 2.73
C PHE A 124 12.27 -7.77 1.60
N GLU A 125 12.98 -6.66 1.52
CA GLU A 125 14.13 -6.53 0.65
C GLU A 125 15.19 -7.58 1.03
N GLY A 126 15.75 -8.26 0.03
CA GLY A 126 16.68 -9.37 0.25
C GLY A 126 16.07 -10.76 0.11
N GLY A 127 14.75 -10.87 -0.12
CA GLY A 127 14.05 -12.12 -0.38
C GLY A 127 13.63 -12.89 0.86
N GLU A 128 13.74 -12.29 2.03
CA GLU A 128 13.18 -12.81 3.27
C GLU A 128 11.66 -12.61 3.28
N ALA A 129 10.93 -13.53 3.92
CA ALA A 129 9.50 -13.42 4.12
C ALA A 129 9.12 -13.93 5.50
N ILE A 130 8.11 -13.31 6.11
CA ILE A 130 7.49 -13.78 7.35
C ILE A 130 6.02 -14.06 7.12
N THR A 131 5.47 -15.00 7.85
CA THR A 131 4.04 -15.29 7.86
C THR A 131 3.42 -14.74 9.14
N ILE A 132 2.42 -13.88 9.01
CA ILE A 132 1.66 -13.31 10.11
C ILE A 132 0.30 -13.98 10.12
N GLY A 133 -0.03 -14.65 11.23
CA GLY A 133 -1.32 -15.28 11.42
C GLY A 133 -2.43 -14.23 11.57
N ILE A 134 -3.57 -14.51 10.96
CA ILE A 134 -4.83 -13.81 11.21
C ILE A 134 -5.63 -14.67 12.15
N GLU A 135 -6.08 -14.09 13.24
CA GLU A 135 -6.93 -14.80 14.23
C GLU A 135 -8.36 -14.93 13.71
N ARG A 136 -8.90 -13.82 13.18
CA ARG A 136 -10.25 -13.75 12.61
C ARG A 136 -10.45 -12.46 11.81
N LEU A 137 -11.52 -12.44 11.03
CA LEU A 137 -12.16 -11.23 10.52
C LEU A 137 -13.64 -11.30 10.86
N HIS A 138 -14.17 -10.22 11.38
CA HIS A 138 -15.60 -10.11 11.63
C HIS A 138 -16.19 -8.81 11.06
N LEU A 139 -17.51 -8.86 10.81
CA LEU A 139 -18.28 -7.70 10.38
C LEU A 139 -18.87 -6.97 11.58
N GLU A 140 -18.83 -5.64 11.53
CA GLU A 140 -19.46 -4.78 12.52
C GLU A 140 -19.91 -3.44 11.93
N GLN A 141 -20.72 -2.70 12.69
CA GLN A 141 -21.11 -1.34 12.34
C GLN A 141 -20.03 -0.34 12.74
N ASP A 142 -19.73 0.65 11.88
CA ASP A 142 -18.97 1.82 12.32
C ASP A 142 -19.86 2.74 13.16
N ALA A 143 -19.27 3.47 14.12
CA ALA A 143 -19.94 4.52 14.88
C ALA A 143 -19.98 5.82 14.07
N GLY A 144 -20.83 6.77 14.46
CA GLY A 144 -20.82 8.13 13.94
C GLY A 144 -19.56 8.90 14.30
N LYS A 145 -19.63 10.22 14.25
CA LYS A 145 -18.54 11.13 14.68
C LYS A 145 -19.05 12.12 15.70
N SER A 146 -18.32 12.27 16.80
CA SER A 146 -18.50 13.35 17.77
C SER A 146 -17.58 14.51 17.41
N LEU A 147 -18.15 15.68 17.13
CA LEU A 147 -17.43 16.88 16.68
C LEU A 147 -17.34 17.87 17.86
N HIS A 148 -16.17 17.95 18.49
CA HIS A 148 -15.94 18.77 19.67
C HIS A 148 -15.36 20.15 19.35
N GLU A 149 -14.80 20.33 18.15
CA GLU A 149 -14.04 21.52 17.77
C GLU A 149 -14.92 22.69 17.26
N ARG A 150 -16.20 22.41 16.95
CA ARG A 150 -17.10 23.39 16.34
C ARG A 150 -17.69 24.40 17.34
N HIS A 151 -17.65 24.08 18.63
CA HIS A 151 -18.21 24.92 19.68
C HIS A 151 -17.48 24.67 21.00
N PRO A 152 -17.22 25.73 21.84
CA PRO A 152 -16.44 25.60 23.08
C PRO A 152 -17.10 24.74 24.15
N THR A 153 -18.43 24.60 24.15
CA THR A 153 -19.19 23.89 25.19
C THR A 153 -20.20 22.87 24.65
N LEU A 154 -20.39 22.77 23.35
CA LEU A 154 -21.31 21.83 22.72
C LEU A 154 -20.52 20.83 21.83
N SER A 155 -20.94 19.58 21.88
CA SER A 155 -20.51 18.55 20.92
C SER A 155 -21.63 18.30 19.90
N TYR A 156 -21.27 18.26 18.64
CA TYR A 156 -22.20 17.91 17.58
C TYR A 156 -21.98 16.44 17.20
N VAL A 157 -23.06 15.77 16.82
CA VAL A 157 -23.01 14.38 16.37
C VAL A 157 -23.35 14.32 14.90
N ASP A 158 -22.46 13.70 14.13
CA ASP A 158 -22.66 13.40 12.72
C ASP A 158 -22.77 11.87 12.56
N LEU A 159 -23.95 11.41 12.12
CA LEU A 159 -24.28 10.00 11.95
C LEU A 159 -24.06 9.50 10.51
N ASN A 160 -23.45 10.28 9.62
CA ASN A 160 -23.19 9.83 8.25
C ASN A 160 -22.39 8.53 8.22
N ARG A 161 -21.42 8.36 9.11
CA ARG A 161 -20.63 7.13 9.22
C ARG A 161 -21.33 6.03 10.02
N SER A 162 -22.27 6.34 10.89
CA SER A 162 -22.98 5.36 11.72
C SER A 162 -23.64 4.30 10.85
N GLY A 163 -23.35 3.03 11.12
CA GLY A 163 -23.87 1.88 10.36
C GLY A 163 -23.12 1.55 9.07
N VAL A 164 -22.07 2.28 8.69
CA VAL A 164 -21.16 1.86 7.62
C VAL A 164 -20.54 0.52 8.02
N ALA A 165 -20.45 -0.41 7.09
CA ALA A 165 -19.89 -1.74 7.37
C ALA A 165 -18.38 -1.66 7.60
N LEU A 166 -17.90 -2.27 8.68
CA LEU A 166 -16.49 -2.49 8.97
C LEU A 166 -16.16 -3.97 8.94
N MET A 167 -14.99 -4.28 8.40
CA MET A 167 -14.28 -5.53 8.65
C MET A 167 -13.23 -5.24 9.71
N GLU A 168 -13.33 -5.86 10.89
CA GLU A 168 -12.24 -5.87 11.85
C GLU A 168 -11.39 -7.12 11.64
N ILE A 169 -10.14 -6.91 11.25
CA ILE A 169 -9.15 -7.96 10.97
C ILE A 169 -8.15 -7.98 12.11
N VAL A 170 -8.15 -9.07 12.86
CA VAL A 170 -7.30 -9.25 14.04
C VAL A 170 -6.13 -10.16 13.71
N SER A 171 -4.91 -9.65 13.84
CA SER A 171 -3.70 -10.46 13.68
C SER A 171 -3.36 -11.23 14.94
N LYS A 172 -2.63 -12.35 14.81
CA LYS A 172 -1.90 -12.96 15.91
C LYS A 172 -0.73 -12.07 16.32
N PRO A 173 -0.20 -12.17 17.55
CA PRO A 173 0.90 -11.35 18.03
C PRO A 173 2.26 -11.87 17.50
N ASP A 174 2.38 -11.95 16.19
CA ASP A 174 3.53 -12.55 15.49
C ASP A 174 4.58 -11.53 15.07
N LEU A 175 4.23 -10.22 15.07
CA LEU A 175 5.12 -9.15 14.67
C LEU A 175 6.17 -8.84 15.75
N ARG A 176 7.40 -8.56 15.34
CA ARG A 176 8.55 -8.38 16.24
C ARG A 176 9.31 -7.06 16.03
N SER A 177 8.88 -6.22 15.11
CA SER A 177 9.49 -4.90 14.90
C SER A 177 8.49 -3.91 14.28
N ALA A 178 8.82 -2.62 14.37
CA ALA A 178 8.07 -1.56 13.71
C ALA A 178 8.08 -1.73 12.17
N GLU A 179 9.20 -2.20 11.62
CA GLU A 179 9.32 -2.47 10.18
C GLU A 179 8.39 -3.59 9.74
N GLU A 180 8.30 -4.67 10.54
CA GLU A 180 7.37 -5.77 10.26
C GLU A 180 5.92 -5.31 10.32
N ALA A 181 5.55 -4.49 11.31
CA ALA A 181 4.21 -3.93 11.44
C ALA A 181 3.85 -3.00 10.25
N LYS A 182 4.78 -2.13 9.82
CA LYS A 182 4.61 -1.29 8.63
C LYS A 182 4.44 -2.11 7.36
N ALA A 183 5.24 -3.14 7.19
CA ALA A 183 5.16 -4.02 6.03
C ALA A 183 3.86 -4.85 6.03
N PHE A 184 3.42 -5.34 7.19
CA PHE A 184 2.17 -6.05 7.34
C PHE A 184 0.96 -5.19 6.97
N ILE A 185 0.84 -3.98 7.53
CA ILE A 185 -0.30 -3.11 7.20
C ILE A 185 -0.29 -2.67 5.73
N GLY A 186 0.90 -2.43 5.16
CA GLY A 186 1.07 -2.15 3.74
C GLY A 186 0.61 -3.30 2.85
N LYS A 187 0.99 -4.53 3.19
CA LYS A 187 0.57 -5.75 2.48
C LYS A 187 -0.94 -5.97 2.61
N LEU A 188 -1.48 -5.85 3.82
CA LEU A 188 -2.92 -6.02 4.06
C LEU A 188 -3.73 -4.97 3.26
N ARG A 189 -3.32 -3.71 3.30
CA ARG A 189 -3.93 -2.64 2.50
C ARG A 189 -3.91 -2.97 1.00
N SER A 190 -2.78 -3.45 0.49
CA SER A 190 -2.65 -3.87 -0.90
C SER A 190 -3.63 -5.00 -1.25
N ILE A 191 -3.72 -6.06 -0.42
CA ILE A 191 -4.67 -7.16 -0.61
C ILE A 191 -6.11 -6.65 -0.67
N LEU A 192 -6.52 -5.80 0.27
CA LEU A 192 -7.87 -5.23 0.32
C LEU A 192 -8.22 -4.41 -0.94
N ARG A 193 -7.27 -3.61 -1.42
CA ARG A 193 -7.43 -2.82 -2.65
C ARG A 193 -7.48 -3.69 -3.91
N TYR A 194 -6.68 -4.73 -4.00
CA TYR A 194 -6.73 -5.68 -5.11
C TYR A 194 -8.07 -6.42 -5.17
N LEU A 195 -8.58 -6.82 -4.03
CA LEU A 195 -9.91 -7.43 -3.90
C LEU A 195 -11.04 -6.43 -4.20
N GLY A 196 -10.78 -5.13 -4.05
CA GLY A 196 -11.80 -4.08 -4.14
C GLY A 196 -12.75 -4.09 -2.95
N THR A 197 -12.36 -4.66 -1.81
CA THR A 197 -13.21 -4.79 -0.62
C THR A 197 -13.07 -3.63 0.36
N CYS A 198 -11.98 -2.85 0.26
CA CYS A 198 -11.75 -1.58 0.93
C CYS A 198 -10.86 -0.69 0.05
N ASP A 199 -11.05 0.62 0.07
CA ASP A 199 -10.21 1.58 -0.67
C ASP A 199 -8.83 1.78 -0.04
N GLY A 200 -8.67 1.41 1.24
CA GLY A 200 -7.42 1.50 1.97
C GLY A 200 -6.97 2.93 2.29
N ASN A 201 -7.89 3.90 2.28
CA ASN A 201 -7.57 5.29 2.56
C ASN A 201 -7.51 5.55 4.07
N MET A 202 -6.29 5.70 4.60
CA MET A 202 -6.07 5.98 6.03
C MET A 202 -6.37 7.44 6.40
N GLU A 203 -6.25 8.38 5.47
CA GLU A 203 -6.48 9.81 5.72
C GLU A 203 -7.98 10.11 5.90
N GLU A 204 -8.83 9.46 5.11
CA GLU A 204 -10.29 9.53 5.24
C GLU A 204 -10.84 8.63 6.36
N GLY A 205 -10.00 7.72 6.88
CA GLY A 205 -10.36 6.78 7.93
C GLY A 205 -11.07 5.53 7.45
N SER A 206 -11.02 5.23 6.15
CA SER A 206 -11.54 3.97 5.60
C SER A 206 -10.70 2.76 6.02
N LEU A 207 -9.41 2.99 6.33
CA LEU A 207 -8.52 2.00 6.93
C LEU A 207 -7.91 2.58 8.19
N ARG A 208 -8.11 1.92 9.33
CA ARG A 208 -7.57 2.31 10.64
C ARG A 208 -6.91 1.10 11.28
N ALA A 209 -5.92 1.34 12.11
CA ALA A 209 -5.26 0.28 12.86
C ALA A 209 -5.11 0.67 14.33
N ASP A 210 -5.40 -0.27 15.21
CA ASP A 210 -5.04 -0.22 16.62
C ASP A 210 -3.89 -1.21 16.83
N VAL A 211 -2.89 -0.80 17.63
CA VAL A 211 -1.66 -1.58 17.78
C VAL A 211 -1.50 -2.02 19.22
N ASN A 212 -1.44 -3.32 19.43
CA ASN A 212 -1.16 -3.93 20.72
C ASN A 212 0.35 -4.16 20.85
N VAL A 213 1.00 -3.55 21.83
CA VAL A 213 2.46 -3.65 22.06
C VAL A 213 2.73 -4.18 23.45
N SER A 214 3.60 -5.18 23.53
CA SER A 214 4.22 -5.65 24.79
C SER A 214 5.70 -5.94 24.57
N VAL A 215 6.48 -5.98 25.65
CA VAL A 215 7.89 -6.36 25.63
C VAL A 215 8.14 -7.53 26.58
N ARG A 216 9.15 -8.36 26.23
CA ARG A 216 9.59 -9.47 27.07
C ARG A 216 11.08 -9.72 26.93
N LYS A 217 11.68 -10.45 27.87
CA LYS A 217 13.00 -11.03 27.62
C LYS A 217 12.87 -12.14 26.59
N PRO A 218 13.88 -12.32 25.70
CA PRO A 218 13.84 -13.36 24.67
C PRO A 218 13.46 -14.73 25.24
N GLY A 219 12.43 -15.38 24.67
CA GLY A 219 11.94 -16.68 25.11
C GLY A 219 11.08 -16.70 26.39
N ALA A 220 10.86 -15.56 27.06
CA ALA A 220 9.98 -15.47 28.21
C ALA A 220 8.47 -15.48 27.80
N ALA A 221 7.59 -15.62 28.77
CA ALA A 221 6.16 -15.44 28.58
C ALA A 221 5.83 -14.04 28.04
N LEU A 222 4.66 -13.88 27.43
CA LEU A 222 4.20 -12.58 26.95
C LEU A 222 4.10 -11.57 28.09
N GLY A 223 4.56 -10.35 27.84
CA GLY A 223 4.41 -9.22 28.74
C GLY A 223 2.99 -8.62 28.72
N THR A 224 2.73 -7.67 29.62
CA THR A 224 1.48 -6.91 29.64
C THR A 224 1.41 -6.00 28.40
N ARG A 225 0.33 -6.11 27.65
CA ARG A 225 0.10 -5.33 26.43
C ARG A 225 -0.53 -3.97 26.74
N CYS A 226 -0.13 -2.93 25.99
CA CYS A 226 -0.85 -1.69 25.86
C CYS A 226 -1.41 -1.57 24.44
N GLU A 227 -2.66 -1.14 24.32
CA GLU A 227 -3.30 -0.83 23.05
C GLU A 227 -3.00 0.63 22.68
N ILE A 228 -2.54 0.88 21.46
CA ILE A 228 -2.24 2.23 20.98
C ILE A 228 -3.24 2.62 19.89
N LYS A 229 -3.95 3.71 20.10
CA LYS A 229 -4.93 4.29 19.17
C LYS A 229 -4.42 5.58 18.54
N ASN A 230 -5.15 6.07 17.52
CA ASN A 230 -4.85 7.31 16.80
C ASN A 230 -3.57 7.25 15.95
N VAL A 231 -3.31 6.10 15.34
CA VAL A 231 -2.16 5.89 14.44
C VAL A 231 -2.62 5.93 12.97
N ASN A 232 -2.88 7.14 12.48
CA ASN A 232 -3.58 7.41 11.22
C ASN A 232 -2.68 7.33 9.97
N SER A 233 -1.50 6.73 10.08
CA SER A 233 -0.62 6.46 8.94
C SER A 233 0.36 5.33 9.26
N ILE A 234 0.86 4.66 8.21
CA ILE A 234 1.89 3.60 8.35
C ILE A 234 3.13 4.13 9.07
N ARG A 235 3.51 5.39 8.83
CA ARG A 235 4.62 6.04 9.53
C ARG A 235 4.36 6.16 11.03
N PHE A 236 3.16 6.62 11.41
CA PHE A 236 2.80 6.79 12.83
C PHE A 236 2.68 5.46 13.56
N ILE A 237 2.23 4.39 12.89
CA ILE A 237 2.26 3.03 13.45
C ILE A 237 3.69 2.67 13.88
N GLY A 238 4.69 2.85 12.99
CA GLY A 238 6.08 2.55 13.33
C GLY A 238 6.60 3.37 14.51
N GLN A 239 6.35 4.69 14.50
CA GLN A 239 6.80 5.59 15.58
C GLN A 239 6.15 5.25 16.93
N ALA A 240 4.85 4.95 16.93
CA ALA A 240 4.12 4.57 18.13
C ALA A 240 4.66 3.27 18.75
N ILE A 241 4.95 2.26 17.93
CA ILE A 241 5.55 1.01 18.37
C ILE A 241 6.92 1.23 19.00
N GLU A 242 7.79 1.99 18.32
CA GLU A 242 9.15 2.25 18.82
C GLU A 242 9.13 3.02 20.15
N HIS A 243 8.28 4.03 20.26
CA HIS A 243 8.13 4.80 21.48
C HIS A 243 7.61 3.92 22.63
N GLU A 244 6.52 3.19 22.40
CA GLU A 244 5.88 2.38 23.42
C GLU A 244 6.76 1.23 23.90
N ALA A 245 7.48 0.56 22.99
CA ALA A 245 8.41 -0.50 23.37
C ALA A 245 9.53 0.02 24.28
N ARG A 246 10.11 1.18 23.98
CA ARG A 246 11.13 1.81 24.81
C ARG A 246 10.58 2.22 26.18
N ARG A 247 9.42 2.88 26.19
CA ARG A 247 8.74 3.25 27.43
C ARG A 247 8.52 2.06 28.37
N GLN A 248 8.00 0.93 27.82
CA GLN A 248 7.77 -0.29 28.62
C GLN A 248 9.08 -0.88 29.15
N ILE A 249 10.14 -0.91 28.33
CA ILE A 249 11.47 -1.40 28.76
C ILE A 249 11.99 -0.55 29.91
N GLU A 250 11.99 0.78 29.80
CA GLU A 250 12.47 1.70 30.82
C GLU A 250 11.73 1.48 32.15
N ILE A 251 10.37 1.42 32.13
CA ILE A 251 9.58 1.19 33.33
C ILE A 251 9.96 -0.15 34.01
N ILE A 252 10.10 -1.23 33.23
CA ILE A 252 10.41 -2.55 33.79
C ILE A 252 11.85 -2.58 34.33
N GLU A 253 12.79 -1.95 33.65
CA GLU A 253 14.20 -1.90 34.10
C GLU A 253 14.39 -1.03 35.35
N ASP A 254 13.53 -0.03 35.56
CA ASP A 254 13.45 0.77 36.79
C ASP A 254 12.69 0.04 37.93
N GLY A 255 12.26 -1.22 37.72
CA GLY A 255 11.57 -2.03 38.72
C GLY A 255 10.07 -1.77 38.81
N GLY A 256 9.50 -1.03 37.85
CA GLY A 256 8.07 -0.80 37.73
C GLY A 256 7.33 -1.94 37.03
N THR A 257 6.02 -1.78 36.89
CA THR A 257 5.13 -2.73 36.20
C THR A 257 4.35 -2.01 35.12
N ILE A 258 4.02 -2.72 34.05
CA ILE A 258 3.17 -2.21 32.99
C ILE A 258 1.70 -2.50 33.33
N ASP A 259 0.88 -1.45 33.30
CA ASP A 259 -0.56 -1.58 33.38
C ASP A 259 -1.15 -1.87 32.00
N GLN A 260 -2.15 -2.76 31.94
CA GLN A 260 -2.91 -2.98 30.73
C GLN A 260 -3.83 -1.77 30.51
N GLU A 261 -3.54 -0.96 29.51
CA GLU A 261 -4.26 0.29 29.24
C GLU A 261 -4.37 0.59 27.75
N THR A 262 -5.32 1.46 27.40
CA THR A 262 -5.40 2.09 26.08
C THR A 262 -4.66 3.42 26.11
N ARG A 263 -3.79 3.64 25.15
CA ARG A 263 -2.95 4.82 24.99
C ARG A 263 -3.23 5.53 23.67
N LEU A 264 -3.16 6.84 23.67
CA LEU A 264 -3.29 7.66 22.47
C LEU A 264 -1.89 8.04 21.96
N PHE A 265 -1.62 7.85 20.68
CA PHE A 265 -0.41 8.38 20.05
C PHE A 265 -0.59 9.87 19.71
N ASP A 266 0.30 10.72 20.20
CA ASP A 266 0.41 12.14 19.87
C ASP A 266 1.46 12.30 18.76
N SER A 267 1.00 12.46 17.52
CA SER A 267 1.88 12.57 16.35
C SER A 267 2.74 13.83 16.34
N GLY A 268 2.33 14.88 17.03
CA GLY A 268 3.10 16.13 17.14
C GLY A 268 4.28 16.02 18.09
N LYS A 269 4.15 15.20 19.14
CA LYS A 269 5.21 14.94 20.11
C LYS A 269 5.97 13.65 19.86
N GLY A 270 5.39 12.71 19.10
CA GLY A 270 5.94 11.39 18.87
C GLY A 270 5.86 10.47 20.09
N GLU A 271 4.91 10.69 20.99
CA GLU A 271 4.77 10.00 22.28
C GLU A 271 3.39 9.36 22.44
N THR A 272 3.30 8.33 23.31
CA THR A 272 2.02 7.78 23.74
C THR A 272 1.62 8.35 25.09
N ARG A 273 0.32 8.64 25.28
CA ARG A 273 -0.25 9.04 26.56
C ARG A 273 -1.41 8.15 26.95
N SER A 274 -1.58 7.87 28.25
CA SER A 274 -2.74 7.12 28.74
C SER A 274 -4.03 7.87 28.42
N MET A 275 -5.03 7.16 27.90
CA MET A 275 -6.38 7.69 27.68
C MET A 275 -7.28 7.53 28.90
N ARG A 276 -7.08 6.43 29.66
CA ARG A 276 -7.84 6.11 30.87
C ARG A 276 -6.92 5.34 31.83
N THR A 277 -7.00 5.71 33.09
CA THR A 277 -6.53 4.84 34.16
C THR A 277 -7.46 3.64 34.30
N LYS A 278 -6.93 2.55 34.79
CA LYS A 278 -7.44 1.21 35.09
C LYS A 278 -8.90 1.06 35.55
N GLU A 279 -9.86 1.67 34.90
CA GLU A 279 -11.24 1.38 35.14
C GLU A 279 -11.81 0.59 33.97
N GLU A 280 -11.96 -0.71 34.23
CA GLU A 280 -12.83 -1.62 33.52
C GLU A 280 -12.36 -2.06 32.13
N ALA A 281 -11.83 -3.27 32.07
CA ALA A 281 -12.12 -4.14 30.91
C ALA A 281 -13.64 -4.13 30.79
N HIS A 282 -14.18 -3.33 29.87
CA HIS A 282 -15.61 -3.24 29.68
C HIS A 282 -16.14 -4.63 29.40
N ASP A 283 -16.91 -5.19 30.33
CA ASP A 283 -17.76 -6.33 30.03
C ASP A 283 -18.85 -5.84 29.09
N TYR A 284 -18.60 -5.99 27.77
CA TYR A 284 -19.56 -5.61 26.74
C TYR A 284 -20.83 -6.46 26.75
N ARG A 285 -20.93 -7.46 27.61
CA ARG A 285 -22.11 -8.33 27.78
C ARG A 285 -22.67 -8.77 26.42
N TYR A 286 -21.81 -9.34 25.59
CA TYR A 286 -22.19 -9.85 24.29
C TYR A 286 -23.33 -10.86 24.37
N PHE A 287 -24.33 -10.70 23.52
CA PHE A 287 -25.38 -11.69 23.28
C PHE A 287 -25.84 -11.61 21.82
N PRO A 288 -26.35 -12.72 21.24
CA PRO A 288 -26.85 -12.72 19.87
C PRO A 288 -27.91 -11.66 19.65
N ASP A 289 -27.80 -10.91 18.55
CA ASP A 289 -28.79 -9.90 18.20
C ASP A 289 -30.13 -10.58 17.86
N PRO A 290 -31.22 -10.28 18.58
CA PRO A 290 -32.52 -10.94 18.38
C PRO A 290 -33.22 -10.57 17.09
N ASP A 291 -32.81 -9.46 16.46
CA ASP A 291 -33.41 -8.93 15.23
C ASP A 291 -32.72 -9.45 13.97
N LEU A 292 -31.62 -10.20 14.12
CA LEU A 292 -30.84 -10.76 13.01
C LEU A 292 -30.80 -12.28 13.08
N LEU A 293 -31.15 -12.94 11.99
CA LEU A 293 -30.97 -14.37 11.84
C LEU A 293 -29.46 -14.70 11.67
N PRO A 294 -29.02 -15.88 12.10
CA PRO A 294 -27.69 -16.36 11.75
C PRO A 294 -27.47 -16.35 10.24
N LEU A 295 -26.29 -15.96 9.81
CA LEU A 295 -25.86 -16.12 8.43
C LEU A 295 -25.47 -17.58 8.22
N GLU A 296 -26.05 -18.21 7.21
CA GLU A 296 -25.75 -19.58 6.82
C GLU A 296 -25.41 -19.64 5.34
N PHE A 297 -24.27 -20.23 5.01
CA PHE A 297 -23.75 -20.39 3.66
C PHE A 297 -23.52 -21.86 3.36
N ASP A 298 -23.60 -22.24 2.10
CA ASP A 298 -23.06 -23.52 1.65
C ASP A 298 -21.67 -23.35 1.03
N THR A 299 -20.98 -24.45 0.82
CA THR A 299 -19.64 -24.45 0.20
C THR A 299 -19.71 -23.97 -1.25
N ALA A 300 -20.79 -24.24 -1.98
CA ALA A 300 -20.95 -23.82 -3.37
C ALA A 300 -20.99 -22.30 -3.50
N TYR A 301 -21.63 -21.61 -2.55
CA TYR A 301 -21.64 -20.14 -2.51
C TYR A 301 -20.23 -19.57 -2.28
N VAL A 302 -19.47 -20.13 -1.35
CA VAL A 302 -18.09 -19.70 -1.07
C VAL A 302 -17.18 -19.99 -2.26
N ASP A 303 -17.31 -21.17 -2.89
CA ASP A 303 -16.52 -21.55 -4.06
C ASP A 303 -16.82 -20.66 -5.27
N ALA A 304 -18.08 -20.27 -5.46
CA ALA A 304 -18.45 -19.31 -6.49
C ALA A 304 -17.76 -17.94 -6.28
N LEU A 305 -17.71 -17.43 -5.05
CA LEU A 305 -16.96 -16.20 -4.73
C LEU A 305 -15.46 -16.35 -4.97
N LYS A 306 -14.90 -17.49 -4.58
CA LYS A 306 -13.47 -17.82 -4.79
C LYS A 306 -13.09 -17.82 -6.26
N ALA A 307 -13.93 -18.40 -7.12
CA ALA A 307 -13.69 -18.46 -8.57
C ALA A 307 -13.64 -17.09 -9.26
N HIS A 308 -14.20 -16.05 -8.62
CA HIS A 308 -14.23 -14.67 -9.13
C HIS A 308 -13.24 -13.73 -8.42
N LEU A 309 -12.31 -14.26 -7.61
CA LEU A 309 -11.28 -13.42 -7.02
C LEU A 309 -10.33 -12.92 -8.11
N PRO A 310 -9.89 -11.66 -8.05
CA PRO A 310 -8.83 -11.17 -8.90
C PRO A 310 -7.48 -11.83 -8.52
N GLU A 311 -6.51 -11.78 -9.42
CA GLU A 311 -5.12 -12.12 -9.09
C GLU A 311 -4.62 -11.21 -7.96
N LEU A 312 -4.07 -11.80 -6.90
CA LEU A 312 -3.60 -11.07 -5.73
C LEU A 312 -2.15 -10.58 -5.89
N PRO A 313 -1.68 -9.63 -5.05
CA PRO A 313 -0.35 -9.03 -5.19
C PRO A 313 0.79 -10.04 -5.27
N ASP A 314 0.76 -11.11 -4.47
CA ASP A 314 1.84 -12.12 -4.46
C ASP A 314 1.87 -12.97 -5.72
N GLU A 315 0.70 -13.35 -6.22
CA GLU A 315 0.55 -14.08 -7.48
C GLU A 315 1.00 -13.21 -8.65
N LYS A 316 0.57 -11.95 -8.68
CA LYS A 316 0.95 -10.98 -9.71
C LYS A 316 2.45 -10.68 -9.68
N LYS A 317 3.05 -10.54 -8.49
CA LYS A 317 4.50 -10.39 -8.31
C LYS A 317 5.26 -11.59 -8.88
N ALA A 318 4.85 -12.79 -8.52
CA ALA A 318 5.46 -14.02 -9.03
C ALA A 318 5.33 -14.12 -10.56
N ARG A 319 4.18 -13.76 -11.10
CA ARG A 319 3.95 -13.71 -12.55
C ARG A 319 4.83 -12.66 -13.24
N PHE A 320 4.96 -11.44 -12.71
CA PHE A 320 5.81 -10.40 -13.27
C PHE A 320 7.29 -10.82 -13.28
N MET A 321 7.75 -11.45 -12.22
CA MET A 321 9.12 -12.00 -12.17
C MET A 321 9.34 -13.09 -13.21
N ARG A 322 8.36 -13.97 -13.43
CA ARG A 322 8.44 -15.07 -14.39
C ARG A 322 8.29 -14.61 -15.83
N ASP A 323 7.23 -13.83 -16.13
CA ASP A 323 6.82 -13.52 -17.51
C ASP A 323 7.57 -12.33 -18.10
N PHE A 324 7.97 -11.37 -17.26
CA PHE A 324 8.71 -10.17 -17.65
C PHE A 324 10.18 -10.17 -17.19
N ALA A 325 10.64 -11.25 -16.55
CA ALA A 325 12.01 -11.40 -16.01
C ALA A 325 12.41 -10.20 -15.09
N LEU A 326 11.48 -9.66 -14.32
CA LEU A 326 11.74 -8.55 -13.40
C LEU A 326 12.47 -9.01 -12.15
N SER A 327 13.21 -8.08 -11.55
CA SER A 327 13.78 -8.29 -10.21
C SER A 327 12.67 -8.40 -9.16
N PRO A 328 12.91 -9.08 -8.01
CA PRO A 328 11.96 -9.09 -6.90
C PRO A 328 11.61 -7.69 -6.38
N TYR A 329 12.56 -6.76 -6.45
CA TYR A 329 12.39 -5.37 -6.08
C TYR A 329 11.43 -4.65 -7.05
N ASP A 330 11.73 -4.65 -8.36
CA ASP A 330 10.90 -3.98 -9.36
C ASP A 330 9.48 -4.53 -9.37
N ALA A 331 9.34 -5.87 -9.35
CA ALA A 331 8.04 -6.51 -9.27
C ALA A 331 7.28 -6.10 -7.98
N GLY A 332 7.98 -6.04 -6.83
CA GLY A 332 7.40 -5.58 -5.56
C GLY A 332 6.89 -4.15 -5.61
N VAL A 333 7.67 -3.23 -6.19
CA VAL A 333 7.27 -1.81 -6.36
C VAL A 333 6.03 -1.69 -7.23
N LEU A 334 5.99 -2.43 -8.34
CA LEU A 334 4.86 -2.35 -9.28
C LEU A 334 3.56 -2.92 -8.70
N VAL A 335 3.62 -4.01 -7.94
CA VAL A 335 2.42 -4.66 -7.40
C VAL A 335 1.96 -4.08 -6.06
N ALA A 336 2.67 -3.10 -5.49
CA ALA A 336 2.26 -2.46 -4.24
C ALA A 336 0.87 -1.83 -4.35
N GLU A 337 0.57 -1.22 -5.50
CA GLU A 337 -0.73 -0.65 -5.83
C GLU A 337 -1.27 -1.30 -7.11
N ARG A 338 -2.55 -1.67 -7.12
CA ARG A 338 -3.19 -2.37 -8.25
C ARG A 338 -3.10 -1.57 -9.54
N GLU A 339 -3.41 -0.29 -9.47
CA GLU A 339 -3.46 0.62 -10.61
C GLU A 339 -2.08 0.78 -11.26
N THR A 340 -1.03 0.73 -10.46
CA THR A 340 0.36 0.73 -10.93
C THR A 340 0.71 -0.54 -11.69
N ALA A 341 0.32 -1.69 -11.15
CA ALA A 341 0.56 -2.98 -11.78
C ALA A 341 -0.17 -3.08 -13.12
N ASP A 342 -1.43 -2.64 -13.15
CA ASP A 342 -2.26 -2.67 -14.37
C ASP A 342 -1.72 -1.69 -15.43
N TYR A 343 -1.25 -0.52 -15.01
CA TYR A 343 -0.58 0.46 -15.89
C TYR A 343 0.69 -0.13 -16.52
N PHE A 344 1.58 -0.70 -15.68
CA PHE A 344 2.82 -1.32 -16.16
C PHE A 344 2.53 -2.46 -17.14
N GLU A 345 1.57 -3.32 -16.83
CA GLU A 345 1.21 -4.47 -17.66
C GLU A 345 0.73 -4.02 -19.04
N ALA A 346 -0.05 -2.93 -19.11
CA ALA A 346 -0.47 -2.32 -20.37
C ALA A 346 0.71 -1.72 -21.15
N VAL A 347 1.65 -1.05 -20.48
CA VAL A 347 2.87 -0.53 -21.11
C VAL A 347 3.75 -1.66 -21.67
N ALA A 348 3.94 -2.74 -20.88
CA ALA A 348 4.84 -3.84 -21.23
C ALA A 348 4.27 -4.80 -22.27
N LYS A 349 2.98 -4.75 -22.56
CA LYS A 349 2.30 -5.68 -23.47
C LYS A 349 2.91 -5.68 -24.87
N GLY A 350 3.60 -6.78 -25.23
CA GLY A 350 4.26 -6.94 -26.52
C GLY A 350 5.52 -6.08 -26.72
N ARG A 351 6.09 -5.53 -25.63
CA ARG A 351 7.21 -4.59 -25.64
C ARG A 351 8.36 -5.07 -24.76
N ASP A 352 9.49 -4.36 -24.78
CA ASP A 352 10.61 -4.59 -23.86
C ASP A 352 10.19 -4.26 -22.41
N ALA A 353 9.92 -5.30 -21.63
CA ALA A 353 9.47 -5.17 -20.27
C ALA A 353 10.51 -4.53 -19.34
N LYS A 354 11.81 -4.75 -19.59
CA LYS A 354 12.89 -4.18 -18.80
C LYS A 354 13.02 -2.67 -19.02
N LEU A 355 12.82 -2.24 -20.25
CA LEU A 355 12.75 -0.83 -20.58
C LEU A 355 11.45 -0.21 -20.03
N ALA A 356 10.32 -0.90 -20.20
CA ALA A 356 9.03 -0.44 -19.66
C ALA A 356 9.06 -0.21 -18.15
N VAL A 357 9.61 -1.14 -17.35
CA VAL A 357 9.70 -1.00 -15.90
C VAL A 357 10.56 0.19 -15.51
N ASN A 358 11.69 0.40 -16.19
CA ASN A 358 12.56 1.55 -15.93
C ASN A 358 11.83 2.88 -16.19
N TRP A 359 11.05 2.98 -17.26
CA TRP A 359 10.28 4.18 -17.57
C TRP A 359 9.13 4.42 -16.59
N VAL A 360 8.46 3.38 -16.16
CA VAL A 360 7.38 3.50 -15.17
C VAL A 360 7.94 3.91 -13.80
N ILE A 361 8.93 3.17 -13.27
CA ILE A 361 9.42 3.39 -11.90
C ILE A 361 10.27 4.68 -11.80
N ASN A 362 11.17 4.93 -12.74
CA ASN A 362 12.11 6.03 -12.59
C ASN A 362 11.62 7.33 -13.24
N GLU A 363 11.10 7.29 -14.47
CA GLU A 363 10.73 8.51 -15.19
C GLU A 363 9.29 8.94 -14.80
N LEU A 364 8.31 8.08 -14.98
CA LEU A 364 6.91 8.42 -14.71
C LEU A 364 6.67 8.68 -13.22
N PHE A 365 7.08 7.78 -12.31
CA PHE A 365 6.93 8.00 -10.87
C PHE A 365 7.73 9.22 -10.40
N GLY A 366 8.95 9.40 -10.91
CA GLY A 366 9.74 10.58 -10.59
C GLY A 366 9.02 11.88 -10.97
N ARG A 367 8.28 11.87 -12.06
CA ARG A 367 7.52 13.04 -12.52
C ARG A 367 6.21 13.23 -11.74
N LEU A 368 5.48 12.14 -11.46
CA LEU A 368 4.26 12.17 -10.65
C LEU A 368 4.54 12.67 -9.23
N ASN A 369 5.59 12.15 -8.59
CA ASN A 369 5.99 12.56 -7.23
C ASN A 369 6.34 14.06 -7.14
N LYS A 370 7.00 14.62 -8.15
CA LYS A 370 7.33 16.05 -8.20
C LYS A 370 6.10 16.96 -8.20
N VAL A 371 4.96 16.47 -8.69
CA VAL A 371 3.71 17.23 -8.76
C VAL A 371 2.65 16.74 -7.76
N GLY A 372 3.01 15.81 -6.87
CA GLY A 372 2.11 15.29 -5.83
C GLY A 372 0.92 14.50 -6.40
N LYS A 373 1.12 13.79 -7.50
CA LYS A 373 0.09 12.98 -8.17
C LYS A 373 0.39 11.48 -8.07
N ASP A 374 -0.63 10.67 -8.15
CA ASP A 374 -0.54 9.22 -8.29
C ASP A 374 -0.68 8.76 -9.76
N ILE A 375 -0.55 7.46 -9.99
CA ILE A 375 -0.61 6.86 -11.33
C ILE A 375 -1.97 7.05 -12.00
N THR A 376 -3.07 7.10 -11.24
CA THR A 376 -4.44 7.22 -11.76
C THR A 376 -4.70 8.60 -12.35
N SER A 377 -3.96 9.59 -11.89
CA SER A 377 -4.03 10.99 -12.35
C SER A 377 -2.91 11.34 -13.34
N SER A 378 -2.22 10.32 -13.88
CA SER A 378 -1.17 10.52 -14.89
C SER A 378 -1.74 11.12 -16.19
N PRO A 379 -1.16 12.21 -16.69
CA PRO A 379 -1.54 12.76 -17.99
C PRO A 379 -0.99 11.94 -19.18
N VAL A 380 -0.05 11.03 -18.92
CA VAL A 380 0.52 10.12 -19.91
C VAL A 380 -0.18 8.78 -19.77
N SER A 381 -0.87 8.33 -20.80
CA SER A 381 -1.53 7.03 -20.82
C SER A 381 -0.53 5.88 -20.98
N PRO A 382 -0.92 4.62 -20.61
CA PRO A 382 -0.08 3.45 -20.87
C PRO A 382 0.30 3.28 -22.34
N ASP A 383 -0.62 3.60 -23.28
CA ASP A 383 -0.37 3.49 -24.72
C ASP A 383 0.66 4.50 -25.20
N GLN A 384 0.59 5.75 -24.69
CA GLN A 384 1.59 6.78 -25.01
C GLN A 384 2.98 6.40 -24.49
N LEU A 385 3.06 5.93 -23.23
CA LEU A 385 4.34 5.48 -22.67
C LEU A 385 4.86 4.23 -23.41
N GLY A 386 3.97 3.30 -23.76
CA GLY A 386 4.30 2.13 -24.56
C GLY A 386 4.84 2.50 -25.94
N SER A 387 4.23 3.46 -26.64
CA SER A 387 4.73 3.96 -27.92
C SER A 387 6.12 4.59 -27.79
N LEU A 388 6.38 5.28 -26.68
CA LEU A 388 7.70 5.84 -26.38
C LEU A 388 8.74 4.73 -26.18
N VAL A 389 8.39 3.67 -25.43
CA VAL A 389 9.24 2.49 -25.25
C VAL A 389 9.56 1.81 -26.60
N GLU A 390 8.57 1.67 -27.48
CA GLU A 390 8.77 1.12 -28.83
C GLU A 390 9.76 1.96 -29.66
N LEU A 391 9.59 3.29 -29.66
CA LEU A 391 10.47 4.21 -30.38
C LEU A 391 11.93 4.17 -29.92
N ILE A 392 12.15 3.84 -28.63
CA ILE A 392 13.50 3.61 -28.09
C ILE A 392 14.03 2.26 -28.58
N THR A 393 13.18 1.22 -28.45
CA THR A 393 13.58 -0.17 -28.78
C THR A 393 13.92 -0.35 -30.26
N ASP A 394 13.16 0.28 -31.15
CA ASP A 394 13.41 0.24 -32.60
C ASP A 394 14.51 1.20 -33.06
N GLY A 395 15.10 1.99 -32.16
CA GLY A 395 16.17 2.93 -32.44
C GLY A 395 15.73 4.20 -33.18
N THR A 396 14.43 4.47 -33.27
CA THR A 396 13.89 5.70 -33.87
C THR A 396 14.33 6.93 -33.08
N ILE A 397 14.40 6.82 -31.76
CA ILE A 397 14.84 7.89 -30.85
C ILE A 397 15.90 7.38 -29.86
N SER A 398 16.80 8.29 -29.43
CA SER A 398 17.76 8.02 -28.36
C SER A 398 17.11 8.21 -26.99
N GLY A 399 17.73 7.67 -25.94
CA GLY A 399 17.24 7.84 -24.56
C GLY A 399 17.13 9.33 -24.14
N LYS A 400 17.97 10.23 -24.66
CA LYS A 400 17.86 11.67 -24.42
C LYS A 400 16.63 12.25 -25.10
N ILE A 401 16.42 11.93 -26.38
CA ILE A 401 15.24 12.37 -27.14
C ILE A 401 13.96 11.84 -26.50
N ALA A 402 14.00 10.62 -25.97
CA ALA A 402 12.87 10.01 -25.29
C ALA A 402 12.44 10.80 -24.04
N LYS A 403 13.39 11.34 -23.28
CA LYS A 403 13.07 12.20 -22.11
C LYS A 403 12.45 13.53 -22.55
N ASP A 404 12.97 14.15 -23.60
CA ASP A 404 12.40 15.36 -24.16
C ASP A 404 10.98 15.10 -24.72
N LEU A 405 10.79 13.96 -25.41
CA LEU A 405 9.48 13.53 -25.91
C LEU A 405 8.48 13.27 -24.75
N PHE A 406 8.94 12.63 -23.67
CA PHE A 406 8.11 12.38 -22.50
C PHE A 406 7.60 13.69 -21.89
N GLU A 407 8.45 14.71 -21.72
CA GLU A 407 8.04 16.03 -21.20
C GLU A 407 7.03 16.73 -22.14
N ILE A 408 7.17 16.56 -23.46
CA ILE A 408 6.19 17.08 -24.43
C ILE A 408 4.84 16.37 -24.26
N VAL A 409 4.84 15.02 -24.23
CA VAL A 409 3.61 14.24 -24.04
C VAL A 409 2.97 14.54 -22.69
N TRP A 410 3.79 14.74 -21.64
CA TRP A 410 3.32 15.13 -20.31
C TRP A 410 2.58 16.46 -20.31
N SER A 411 3.11 17.47 -21.00
CA SER A 411 2.61 18.85 -20.97
C SER A 411 1.55 19.16 -22.01
N GLU A 412 1.67 18.57 -23.21
CA GLU A 412 0.84 18.89 -24.37
C GLU A 412 -0.07 17.73 -24.78
N GLY A 413 0.21 16.51 -24.29
CA GLY A 413 -0.46 15.30 -24.76
C GLY A 413 -0.03 14.89 -26.16
N GLY A 414 -0.88 14.14 -26.85
CA GLY A 414 -0.68 13.76 -28.25
C GLY A 414 -0.04 12.39 -28.42
N ASP A 415 0.02 11.93 -29.69
CA ASP A 415 0.67 10.66 -30.04
C ASP A 415 2.18 10.83 -30.18
N PRO A 416 3.00 10.05 -29.43
CA PRO A 416 4.45 10.13 -29.45
C PRO A 416 5.05 9.97 -30.85
N ARG A 417 4.50 9.07 -31.68
CA ARG A 417 4.98 8.84 -33.05
C ARG A 417 4.73 10.04 -33.97
N ALA A 418 3.56 10.66 -33.83
CA ALA A 418 3.22 11.87 -34.58
C ALA A 418 4.10 13.04 -34.16
N ILE A 419 4.36 13.23 -32.85
CA ILE A 419 5.24 14.31 -32.33
C ILE A 419 6.66 14.14 -32.87
N VAL A 420 7.21 12.92 -32.83
CA VAL A 420 8.56 12.64 -33.39
C VAL A 420 8.64 12.96 -34.85
N ALA A 421 7.60 12.63 -35.63
CA ALA A 421 7.55 12.94 -37.06
C ALA A 421 7.46 14.47 -37.33
N GLN A 422 6.56 15.17 -36.64
CA GLN A 422 6.30 16.59 -36.83
C GLN A 422 7.46 17.47 -36.36
N ARG A 423 8.11 17.12 -35.24
CA ARG A 423 9.21 17.91 -34.67
C ARG A 423 10.60 17.48 -35.13
N GLY A 424 10.68 16.49 -36.04
CA GLY A 424 11.95 15.98 -36.55
C GLY A 424 12.88 15.45 -35.48
N MET A 425 12.29 14.72 -34.47
CA MET A 425 13.00 14.17 -33.31
C MET A 425 13.63 12.80 -33.59
N LYS A 426 13.66 12.35 -34.84
CA LYS A 426 14.28 11.06 -35.19
C LYS A 426 15.78 11.11 -34.95
N GLN A 427 16.32 9.99 -34.51
CA GLN A 427 17.74 9.79 -34.33
C GLN A 427 18.43 9.79 -35.70
N VAL A 428 19.58 10.48 -35.80
CA VAL A 428 20.43 10.46 -37.01
C VAL A 428 21.29 9.20 -36.95
N THR A 429 21.02 8.27 -37.86
CA THR A 429 21.78 7.01 -38.04
C THR A 429 22.65 7.03 -39.28
N ASP A 430 22.66 8.13 -40.08
CA ASP A 430 23.49 8.28 -41.24
C ASP A 430 24.98 8.22 -40.83
N VAL A 431 25.62 7.11 -41.18
CA VAL A 431 27.00 6.80 -40.83
C VAL A 431 27.94 7.89 -41.42
N GLY A 432 27.67 8.38 -42.64
CA GLY A 432 28.50 9.40 -43.27
C GLY A 432 28.45 10.77 -42.55
N ALA A 433 27.27 11.21 -42.16
CA ALA A 433 27.08 12.44 -41.40
C ALA A 433 27.73 12.37 -40.01
N ILE A 434 27.58 11.21 -39.31
CA ILE A 434 28.19 10.97 -38.00
C ILE A 434 29.71 10.87 -38.14
N GLU A 435 30.21 10.18 -39.16
CA GLU A 435 31.65 10.02 -39.41
C GLU A 435 32.34 11.36 -39.65
N LYS A 436 31.71 12.26 -40.41
CA LYS A 436 32.21 13.62 -40.61
C LYS A 436 32.32 14.39 -39.29
N THR A 437 31.29 14.34 -38.45
CA THR A 437 31.32 15.00 -37.15
C THR A 437 32.39 14.42 -36.23
N VAL A 438 32.57 13.08 -36.25
CA VAL A 438 33.63 12.39 -35.49
C VAL A 438 35.02 12.88 -35.96
N ASP A 439 35.26 12.95 -37.28
CA ASP A 439 36.52 13.42 -37.85
C ASP A 439 36.84 14.85 -37.45
N GLU A 440 35.86 15.73 -37.49
CA GLU A 440 36.03 17.12 -37.06
C GLU A 440 36.40 17.24 -35.56
N ILE A 441 35.79 16.43 -34.70
CA ILE A 441 36.07 16.43 -33.27
C ILE A 441 37.44 15.83 -32.98
N ILE A 442 37.81 14.73 -33.63
CA ILE A 442 39.12 14.10 -33.49
C ILE A 442 40.23 15.09 -33.92
N ALA A 443 40.03 15.79 -35.03
CA ALA A 443 40.99 16.79 -35.56
C ALA A 443 41.17 17.98 -34.61
N LYS A 444 40.15 18.38 -33.90
CA LYS A 444 40.19 19.51 -32.94
C LYS A 444 40.86 19.18 -31.63
N HIS A 445 40.96 17.88 -31.27
CA HIS A 445 41.40 17.44 -29.93
C HIS A 445 42.47 16.35 -29.99
N PRO A 446 43.66 16.60 -30.60
CA PRO A 446 44.71 15.61 -30.74
C PRO A 446 45.32 15.15 -29.37
N ASP A 447 45.28 16.01 -28.40
CA ASP A 447 45.63 15.72 -27.02
C ASP A 447 44.76 14.61 -26.40
N LYS A 448 43.45 14.71 -26.60
CA LYS A 448 42.49 13.71 -26.11
C LYS A 448 42.58 12.38 -26.88
N VAL A 449 43.00 12.40 -28.13
CA VAL A 449 43.29 11.18 -28.90
C VAL A 449 44.45 10.40 -28.26
N ALA A 450 45.52 11.11 -27.83
CA ALA A 450 46.64 10.49 -27.12
C ALA A 450 46.21 9.89 -25.79
N ASP A 451 45.38 10.62 -25.02
CA ASP A 451 44.82 10.16 -23.77
C ASP A 451 43.99 8.87 -23.95
N THR A 452 43.16 8.81 -25.02
CA THR A 452 42.28 7.65 -25.27
C THR A 452 43.06 6.40 -25.68
N LYS A 453 44.20 6.55 -26.34
CA LYS A 453 45.11 5.42 -26.66
C LYS A 453 45.76 4.83 -25.43
N SER A 454 46.04 5.63 -24.40
CA SER A 454 46.56 5.16 -23.13
C SER A 454 45.47 4.67 -22.16
N ASN A 455 44.27 5.22 -22.25
CA ASN A 455 43.08 4.83 -21.46
C ASN A 455 41.85 4.68 -22.34
N PRO A 456 41.48 3.48 -22.80
CA PRO A 456 40.32 3.24 -23.66
C PRO A 456 38.99 3.73 -23.09
N LYS A 457 38.86 3.86 -21.77
CA LYS A 457 37.65 4.40 -21.13
C LYS A 457 37.40 5.88 -21.45
N ALA A 458 38.44 6.61 -21.86
CA ALA A 458 38.32 8.02 -22.23
C ALA A 458 37.56 8.25 -23.55
N ILE A 459 37.24 7.20 -24.30
CA ILE A 459 36.35 7.27 -25.48
C ILE A 459 35.02 7.94 -25.18
N GLY A 460 34.51 7.79 -23.94
CA GLY A 460 33.24 8.41 -23.48
C GLY A 460 33.25 9.93 -23.63
N TRP A 461 34.40 10.59 -23.52
CA TRP A 461 34.53 12.03 -23.76
C TRP A 461 34.21 12.41 -25.22
N PHE A 462 34.77 11.67 -26.18
CA PHE A 462 34.49 11.86 -27.59
C PHE A 462 33.03 11.61 -27.94
N VAL A 463 32.44 10.55 -27.36
CA VAL A 463 30.99 10.29 -27.48
C VAL A 463 30.18 11.48 -27.01
N GLY A 464 30.53 12.04 -25.85
CA GLY A 464 29.87 13.26 -25.32
C GLY A 464 29.95 14.44 -26.28
N GLN A 465 31.12 14.72 -26.85
CA GLN A 465 31.30 15.83 -27.82
C GLN A 465 30.52 15.65 -29.14
N VAL A 466 30.49 14.41 -29.65
CA VAL A 466 29.67 14.08 -30.86
C VAL A 466 28.19 14.23 -30.60
N MET A 467 27.74 13.77 -29.40
CA MET A 467 26.36 13.93 -28.98
C MET A 467 25.97 15.39 -28.80
N GLU A 468 26.86 16.21 -28.26
CA GLU A 468 26.65 17.66 -28.13
C GLU A 468 26.57 18.32 -29.47
N ALA A 469 27.53 18.07 -30.38
CA ALA A 469 27.59 18.64 -31.73
C ALA A 469 26.37 18.23 -32.60
N SER A 470 25.82 17.04 -32.37
CA SER A 470 24.61 16.57 -33.08
C SER A 470 23.29 16.99 -32.41
N GLY A 471 23.35 17.82 -31.34
CA GLY A 471 22.17 18.17 -30.54
C GLY A 471 21.50 16.97 -29.86
N GLY A 472 22.26 15.89 -29.60
CA GLY A 472 21.74 14.63 -29.01
C GLY A 472 21.05 13.71 -30.01
N LYS A 473 21.09 14.02 -31.29
CA LYS A 473 20.42 13.26 -32.37
C LYS A 473 21.26 12.10 -32.95
N ALA A 474 22.59 12.10 -32.78
CA ALA A 474 23.43 11.00 -33.27
C ALA A 474 23.14 9.72 -32.49
N SER A 475 23.25 8.56 -33.16
CA SER A 475 23.17 7.26 -32.46
C SER A 475 24.44 7.03 -31.64
N PRO A 476 24.35 6.90 -30.29
CA PRO A 476 25.51 6.63 -29.46
C PRO A 476 26.23 5.33 -29.83
N GLN A 477 25.49 4.33 -30.30
CA GLN A 477 26.05 3.05 -30.73
C GLN A 477 26.89 3.23 -31.99
N VAL A 478 26.34 3.90 -33.01
CA VAL A 478 27.06 4.19 -34.27
C VAL A 478 28.27 5.08 -34.00
N VAL A 479 28.12 6.11 -33.16
CA VAL A 479 29.24 6.98 -32.72
C VAL A 479 30.36 6.17 -32.07
N ASN A 480 30.04 5.24 -31.15
CA ASN A 480 31.02 4.38 -30.50
C ASN A 480 31.74 3.47 -31.50
N GLU A 481 31.01 2.85 -32.44
CA GLU A 481 31.60 1.98 -33.46
C GLU A 481 32.57 2.75 -34.37
N ILE A 482 32.18 3.95 -34.84
CA ILE A 482 33.03 4.80 -35.65
C ILE A 482 34.28 5.25 -34.87
N LEU A 483 34.09 5.72 -33.62
CA LEU A 483 35.20 6.14 -32.77
C LEU A 483 36.21 5.01 -32.51
N LYS A 484 35.73 3.80 -32.16
CA LYS A 484 36.60 2.62 -31.98
C LYS A 484 37.42 2.32 -33.21
N LYS A 485 36.77 2.34 -34.39
CA LYS A 485 37.43 2.11 -35.66
C LYS A 485 38.48 3.19 -35.96
N LYS A 486 38.15 4.47 -35.77
CA LYS A 486 39.04 5.60 -36.08
C LYS A 486 40.19 5.76 -35.08
N LEU A 487 39.95 5.51 -33.82
CA LEU A 487 40.96 5.56 -32.74
C LEU A 487 41.77 4.26 -32.61
N ARG A 488 41.40 3.21 -33.36
CA ARG A 488 42.03 1.86 -33.34
C ARG A 488 42.04 1.24 -31.94
N LEU A 489 40.88 1.26 -31.27
CA LEU A 489 40.63 0.71 -29.94
C LEU A 489 39.98 -0.66 -30.00
#